data_5df46e788cb662ea5c016a621d4a05aa
#
_entry.id   5df46e788cb662ea5c016a621d4a05aa
#
_cell.length_a   1.000
_cell.length_b   1.000
_cell.length_c   1.000
_cell.angle_alpha   90.00
_cell.angle_beta   90.00
_cell.angle_gamma   90.00
#
_symmetry.space_group_name_H-M   'P 1'
#
loop_
_entity.id
_entity.type
_entity.pdbx_description
1 polymer ?
#
loop_
_entity_poly.entity_id
_entity_poly.type
_entity_poly.pdbx_seq_one_letter_code
_entity_poly.pdbx_strand_id
1 'polypeptide(L)'
;MACVLTGPCLHKPADQHTENHILYDQQATRYQPQSPTWRDFNTISGDILSTQEQAWLLDQGSLTERLVKKSQNQFYVDVLRQAWANPDPSEAALLGQDPSHPCLIREVLLYCCQQPWVYAKTVMPESSLHDELAHLRDFDNQPLGQLLFNTPGLIRSTFEVAQYTADHLPKEVLNAISADQICQWGRRSRFVVYDKPLLVNEIFLPAFQP
;
A
#
# COMPACT_ATOMS: atom_id res chain seq x y z
N MET A 1 -32.16 -35.12 3.41
CA MET A 1 -32.42 -34.02 2.43
C MET A 1 -31.46 -32.90 2.81
N ALA A 2 -30.34 -32.81 2.09
CA ALA A 2 -29.33 -31.80 2.32
C ALA A 2 -29.56 -30.64 1.34
N CYS A 3 -29.79 -29.46 1.85
CA CYS A 3 -29.96 -28.25 1.05
C CYS A 3 -28.57 -27.63 0.89
N VAL A 4 -28.01 -27.76 -0.32
CA VAL A 4 -26.79 -27.10 -0.74
C VAL A 4 -27.16 -25.68 -1.14
N LEU A 5 -26.79 -24.69 -0.33
CA LEU A 5 -26.89 -23.28 -0.70
C LEU A 5 -25.54 -22.84 -1.26
N THR A 6 -25.42 -22.87 -2.58
CA THR A 6 -24.38 -22.16 -3.33
C THR A 6 -24.76 -20.68 -3.37
N GLY A 7 -24.16 -19.86 -2.53
CA GLY A 7 -24.27 -18.41 -2.61
C GLY A 7 -23.33 -17.87 -3.70
N PRO A 8 -23.78 -16.90 -4.51
CA PRO A 8 -22.94 -16.32 -5.57
C PRO A 8 -21.88 -15.40 -4.98
N CYS A 9 -20.65 -15.52 -5.49
CA CYS A 9 -19.62 -14.49 -5.36
C CYS A 9 -20.20 -13.16 -5.88
N LEU A 10 -20.36 -12.18 -5.02
CA LEU A 10 -20.71 -10.83 -5.39
C LEU A 10 -19.51 -10.19 -6.11
N HIS A 11 -19.47 -10.34 -7.43
CA HIS A 11 -18.68 -9.47 -8.28
C HIS A 11 -19.29 -8.07 -8.22
N LYS A 12 -18.42 -7.05 -8.04
CA LYS A 12 -18.78 -5.66 -8.34
C LYS A 12 -19.38 -5.63 -9.76
N PRO A 13 -20.53 -4.96 -10.00
CA PRO A 13 -21.06 -4.89 -11.35
C PRO A 13 -20.01 -4.29 -12.29
N ALA A 14 -19.84 -4.91 -13.44
CA ALA A 14 -18.93 -4.47 -14.48
C ALA A 14 -19.40 -3.11 -15.01
N ASP A 15 -18.79 -2.03 -14.56
CA ASP A 15 -18.87 -0.73 -15.21
C ASP A 15 -17.79 -0.64 -16.30
N GLN A 16 -18.25 -0.31 -17.44
CA GLN A 16 -17.68 -0.03 -18.74
C GLN A 16 -16.18 0.27 -18.77
N HIS A 17 -15.50 -0.39 -19.69
CA HIS A 17 -14.14 -0.13 -20.16
C HIS A 17 -13.85 1.38 -20.27
N THR A 18 -13.19 1.91 -19.27
CA THR A 18 -12.52 3.20 -19.36
C THR A 18 -11.07 2.87 -19.67
N GLU A 19 -10.64 3.21 -20.87
CA GLU A 19 -9.23 3.17 -21.27
C GLU A 19 -8.41 3.89 -20.21
N ASN A 20 -7.57 3.16 -19.50
CA ASN A 20 -6.62 3.69 -18.53
C ASN A 20 -5.52 4.45 -19.31
N HIS A 21 -5.83 5.66 -19.75
CA HIS A 21 -4.81 6.62 -20.11
C HIS A 21 -4.02 6.98 -18.85
N ILE A 22 -2.75 6.62 -18.83
CA ILE A 22 -1.78 7.12 -17.86
C ILE A 22 -1.67 8.63 -18.08
N LEU A 23 -2.52 9.37 -17.36
CA LEU A 23 -2.52 10.83 -17.40
C LEU A 23 -1.42 11.34 -16.48
N TYR A 24 -0.53 12.13 -17.03
CA TYR A 24 0.31 13.02 -16.24
C TYR A 24 -0.63 14.03 -15.59
N ASP A 25 -0.88 13.90 -14.29
CA ASP A 25 -1.82 14.77 -13.58
C ASP A 25 -1.23 16.19 -13.44
N GLN A 26 -1.46 17.02 -14.45
CA GLN A 26 -1.10 18.45 -14.42
C GLN A 26 -1.99 19.27 -13.48
N GLN A 27 -2.99 18.68 -12.80
CA GLN A 27 -3.90 19.35 -11.87
C GLN A 27 -3.61 19.05 -10.40
N ALA A 28 -2.44 18.47 -10.08
CA ALA A 28 -2.05 18.10 -8.71
C ALA A 28 -1.71 19.29 -7.78
N THR A 29 -2.37 20.44 -7.95
CA THR A 29 -2.40 21.50 -6.93
C THR A 29 -3.42 21.20 -5.81
N ARG A 30 -3.98 19.99 -5.78
CA ARG A 30 -4.98 19.58 -4.78
C ARG A 30 -4.32 18.79 -3.67
N TYR A 31 -4.43 19.35 -2.45
CA TYR A 31 -4.12 18.73 -1.17
C TYR A 31 -3.14 17.54 -1.28
N GLN A 32 -1.86 17.83 -1.13
CA GLN A 32 -0.86 16.77 -0.95
C GLN A 32 -0.78 16.47 0.54
N PRO A 33 -1.00 15.22 0.96
CA PRO A 33 -0.81 14.83 2.34
C PRO A 33 0.59 15.20 2.80
N GLN A 34 0.72 15.64 4.06
CA GLN A 34 2.03 15.87 4.66
C GLN A 34 2.73 14.52 4.83
N SER A 35 4.06 14.54 4.74
CA SER A 35 4.84 13.34 5.06
C SER A 35 4.94 13.14 6.56
N PRO A 36 4.67 11.93 7.07
CA PRO A 36 4.87 11.64 8.47
C PRO A 36 6.36 11.54 8.82
N THR A 37 6.68 11.62 10.10
CA THR A 37 8.05 11.41 10.57
C THR A 37 8.34 9.91 10.70
N TRP A 38 9.11 9.39 9.76
CA TRP A 38 9.56 8.00 9.77
C TRP A 38 10.73 7.79 10.73
N ARG A 39 10.74 6.66 11.42
CA ARG A 39 11.81 6.26 12.37
C ARG A 39 12.12 4.78 12.18
N ASP A 40 13.40 4.42 12.33
CA ASP A 40 13.77 3.02 12.48
C ASP A 40 13.04 2.43 13.69
N PHE A 41 12.38 1.31 13.52
CA PHE A 41 11.64 0.68 14.61
C PHE A 41 12.51 0.43 15.85
N ASN A 42 13.77 0.07 15.67
CA ASN A 42 14.70 -0.21 16.77
C ASN A 42 15.00 1.04 17.63
N THR A 43 14.65 2.24 17.14
CA THR A 43 14.81 3.50 17.87
C THR A 43 13.58 3.92 18.67
N ILE A 44 12.48 3.18 18.56
CA ILE A 44 11.22 3.48 19.24
C ILE A 44 11.22 2.78 20.59
N SER A 45 10.96 3.52 21.65
CA SER A 45 10.81 2.96 23.01
C SER A 45 9.66 1.98 23.06
N GLY A 46 9.88 0.78 23.64
CA GLY A 46 9.00 -0.39 23.55
C GLY A 46 7.57 -0.26 24.11
N ASP A 47 7.25 0.84 24.80
CA ASP A 47 5.96 0.99 25.51
C ASP A 47 4.86 1.68 24.68
N ILE A 48 5.17 2.11 23.44
CA ILE A 48 4.24 2.88 22.61
C ILE A 48 3.31 1.98 21.78
N LEU A 49 3.73 0.76 21.51
CA LEU A 49 3.01 -0.23 20.70
C LEU A 49 2.68 -1.47 21.54
N SER A 50 1.45 -1.93 21.44
CA SER A 50 1.07 -3.23 22.01
C SER A 50 1.83 -4.38 21.31
N THR A 51 1.97 -5.50 21.98
CA THR A 51 2.61 -6.70 21.41
C THR A 51 1.93 -7.14 20.11
N GLN A 52 0.62 -6.97 20.01
CA GLN A 52 -0.14 -7.33 18.79
C GLN A 52 0.17 -6.38 17.65
N GLU A 53 0.22 -5.06 17.87
CA GLU A 53 0.60 -4.08 16.87
C GLU A 53 2.04 -4.32 16.37
N GLN A 54 2.96 -4.57 17.29
CA GLN A 54 4.34 -4.92 16.92
C GLN A 54 4.40 -6.16 16.03
N ALA A 55 3.64 -7.21 16.37
CA ALA A 55 3.59 -8.43 15.60
C ALA A 55 3.08 -8.21 14.16
N TRP A 56 2.26 -7.19 13.91
CA TRP A 56 1.81 -6.83 12.57
C TRP A 56 2.76 -5.88 11.84
N LEU A 57 3.28 -4.88 12.55
CA LEU A 57 4.19 -3.89 11.95
C LEU A 57 5.54 -4.50 11.57
N LEU A 58 6.02 -5.51 12.30
CA LEU A 58 7.35 -6.10 12.11
C LEU A 58 7.33 -7.44 11.39
N ASP A 59 6.17 -7.89 10.94
CA ASP A 59 6.07 -9.15 10.19
C ASP A 59 6.84 -9.07 8.87
N GLN A 60 7.79 -9.99 8.69
CA GLN A 60 8.66 -10.04 7.52
C GLN A 60 8.00 -10.71 6.31
N GLY A 61 6.87 -11.36 6.50
CA GLY A 61 6.12 -12.05 5.46
C GLY A 61 5.23 -11.12 4.62
N SER A 62 4.44 -11.74 3.76
CA SER A 62 3.45 -11.05 2.92
C SER A 62 2.29 -10.55 3.77
N LEU A 63 2.11 -9.21 3.84
CA LEU A 63 0.93 -8.62 4.49
C LEU A 63 -0.36 -9.12 3.83
N THR A 64 -0.37 -9.20 2.50
CA THR A 64 -1.53 -9.71 1.75
C THR A 64 -1.96 -11.09 2.22
N GLU A 65 -1.01 -12.03 2.33
CA GLU A 65 -1.33 -13.40 2.78
C GLU A 65 -1.90 -13.41 4.20
N ARG A 66 -1.32 -12.59 5.09
CA ARG A 66 -1.83 -12.46 6.46
C ARG A 66 -3.25 -11.88 6.51
N LEU A 67 -3.52 -10.85 5.71
CA LEU A 67 -4.84 -10.24 5.61
C LEU A 67 -5.88 -11.22 5.03
N VAL A 68 -5.54 -11.93 3.96
CA VAL A 68 -6.38 -12.98 3.36
C VAL A 68 -6.73 -14.05 4.39
N LYS A 69 -5.73 -14.54 5.13
CA LYS A 69 -5.95 -15.53 6.19
C LYS A 69 -6.81 -14.99 7.33
N LYS A 70 -6.55 -13.76 7.80
CA LYS A 70 -7.29 -13.14 8.90
C LYS A 70 -8.73 -12.84 8.53
N SER A 71 -8.99 -12.43 7.28
CA SER A 71 -10.33 -12.14 6.77
C SER A 71 -11.08 -13.37 6.26
N GLN A 72 -10.51 -14.58 6.41
CA GLN A 72 -11.11 -15.82 5.91
C GLN A 72 -11.43 -15.75 4.41
N ASN A 73 -10.48 -15.25 3.61
CA ASN A 73 -10.56 -15.02 2.17
C ASN A 73 -11.57 -13.92 1.73
N GLN A 74 -12.07 -13.10 2.66
CA GLN A 74 -12.87 -11.92 2.32
C GLN A 74 -11.95 -10.72 2.07
N PHE A 75 -11.15 -10.79 1.04
CA PHE A 75 -10.12 -9.81 0.69
C PHE A 75 -10.25 -9.36 -0.76
N TYR A 76 -10.11 -8.05 -1.01
CA TYR A 76 -9.91 -7.49 -2.35
C TYR A 76 -9.09 -6.20 -2.30
N VAL A 77 -8.54 -5.82 -3.45
CA VAL A 77 -7.78 -4.58 -3.64
C VAL A 77 -8.65 -3.58 -4.39
N ASP A 78 -8.73 -2.36 -3.87
CA ASP A 78 -9.35 -1.22 -4.55
C ASP A 78 -8.27 -0.20 -4.89
N VAL A 79 -8.05 0.05 -6.19
CA VAL A 79 -7.03 1.00 -6.65
C VAL A 79 -7.62 2.39 -6.64
N LEU A 80 -7.11 3.25 -5.77
CA LEU A 80 -7.50 4.65 -5.68
C LEU A 80 -6.85 5.48 -6.77
N ARG A 81 -5.56 5.20 -7.03
CA ARG A 81 -4.76 5.95 -8.00
C ARG A 81 -3.58 5.12 -8.48
N GLN A 82 -3.24 5.27 -9.76
CA GLN A 82 -1.97 4.88 -10.32
C GLN A 82 -1.54 5.95 -11.32
N ALA A 83 -0.49 6.71 -11.01
CA ALA A 83 -0.08 7.84 -11.81
C ALA A 83 1.41 8.17 -11.64
N TRP A 84 2.01 8.77 -12.65
CA TRP A 84 3.35 9.34 -12.59
C TRP A 84 3.34 10.63 -11.76
N ALA A 85 4.20 10.70 -10.75
CA ALA A 85 4.39 11.89 -9.93
C ALA A 85 5.79 11.87 -9.28
N ASN A 86 6.23 13.01 -8.79
CA ASN A 86 7.46 13.07 -8.02
C ASN A 86 7.26 12.40 -6.66
N PRO A 87 8.21 11.59 -6.20
CA PRO A 87 8.18 11.02 -4.86
C PRO A 87 8.39 12.11 -3.80
N ASP A 88 7.96 11.84 -2.59
CA ASP A 88 8.37 12.63 -1.44
C ASP A 88 9.90 12.59 -1.26
N PRO A 89 10.54 13.66 -0.76
CA PRO A 89 12.00 13.66 -0.55
C PRO A 89 12.51 12.49 0.29
N SER A 90 11.75 12.06 1.32
CA SER A 90 12.13 10.91 2.14
C SER A 90 11.97 9.56 1.41
N GLU A 91 11.01 9.47 0.50
CA GLU A 91 10.81 8.31 -0.38
C GLU A 91 11.95 8.23 -1.41
N ALA A 92 12.27 9.35 -2.04
CA ALA A 92 13.38 9.44 -2.99
C ALA A 92 14.72 9.04 -2.37
N ALA A 93 14.98 9.51 -1.14
CA ALA A 93 16.20 9.15 -0.40
C ALA A 93 16.31 7.64 -0.15
N LEU A 94 15.23 6.96 0.25
CA LEU A 94 15.21 5.51 0.44
C LEU A 94 15.37 4.74 -0.87
N LEU A 95 14.84 5.27 -1.95
CA LEU A 95 14.99 4.69 -3.29
C LEU A 95 16.36 4.95 -3.90
N GLY A 96 17.14 5.89 -3.34
CA GLY A 96 18.45 6.25 -3.84
C GLY A 96 18.39 7.07 -5.14
N GLN A 97 17.34 7.90 -5.30
CA GLN A 97 17.17 8.74 -6.49
C GLN A 97 16.94 10.21 -6.16
N ASP A 98 17.07 11.06 -7.17
CA ASP A 98 16.72 12.47 -7.08
C ASP A 98 15.19 12.63 -6.98
N PRO A 99 14.67 13.46 -6.04
CA PRO A 99 13.23 13.67 -5.89
C PRO A 99 12.55 14.35 -7.10
N SER A 100 13.31 14.93 -8.01
CA SER A 100 12.77 15.46 -9.27
C SER A 100 12.50 14.40 -10.33
N HIS A 101 13.01 13.17 -10.16
CA HIS A 101 12.75 12.07 -11.07
C HIS A 101 11.40 11.43 -10.78
N PRO A 102 10.53 11.30 -11.79
CA PRO A 102 9.20 10.75 -11.59
C PRO A 102 9.22 9.27 -11.21
N CYS A 103 8.26 8.90 -10.37
CA CYS A 103 7.94 7.54 -10.03
C CYS A 103 6.51 7.23 -10.46
N LEU A 104 6.22 5.99 -10.77
CA LEU A 104 4.86 5.51 -10.81
C LEU A 104 4.40 5.30 -9.36
N ILE A 105 3.43 6.11 -8.92
CA ILE A 105 2.85 6.03 -7.59
C ILE A 105 1.53 5.29 -7.69
N ARG A 106 1.41 4.18 -6.95
CA ARG A 106 0.20 3.38 -6.88
C ARG A 106 -0.33 3.39 -5.45
N GLU A 107 -1.58 3.80 -5.30
CA GLU A 107 -2.27 3.94 -4.02
C GLU A 107 -3.50 3.05 -4.03
N VAL A 108 -3.64 2.22 -3.00
CA VAL A 108 -4.71 1.23 -2.90
C VAL A 108 -5.29 1.15 -1.49
N LEU A 109 -6.54 0.74 -1.41
CA LEU A 109 -7.13 0.22 -0.18
C LEU A 109 -7.20 -1.31 -0.24
N LEU A 110 -6.73 -1.94 0.81
CA LEU A 110 -6.86 -3.38 1.01
C LEU A 110 -8.09 -3.61 1.89
N TYR A 111 -9.14 -4.10 1.27
CA TYR A 111 -10.40 -4.40 1.93
C TYR A 111 -10.40 -5.82 2.48
N CYS A 112 -10.88 -5.95 3.72
CA CYS A 112 -11.13 -7.21 4.38
C CYS A 112 -12.50 -7.15 5.06
N CYS A 113 -13.33 -8.17 4.89
CA CYS A 113 -14.69 -8.18 5.45
C CYS A 113 -15.48 -6.90 5.12
N GLN A 114 -15.34 -6.43 3.88
CA GLN A 114 -15.96 -5.20 3.34
C GLN A 114 -15.53 -3.89 4.04
N GLN A 115 -14.48 -3.91 4.84
CA GLN A 115 -13.91 -2.74 5.51
C GLN A 115 -12.49 -2.47 5.00
N PRO A 116 -12.07 -1.22 4.82
CA PRO A 116 -10.69 -0.88 4.47
C PRO A 116 -9.79 -1.07 5.69
N TRP A 117 -8.95 -2.11 5.67
CA TRP A 117 -8.05 -2.41 6.78
C TRP A 117 -6.67 -1.79 6.59
N VAL A 118 -6.22 -1.62 5.35
CA VAL A 118 -4.91 -1.05 5.08
C VAL A 118 -4.98 -0.10 3.89
N TYR A 119 -4.36 1.06 4.02
CA TYR A 119 -3.98 1.90 2.90
C TYR A 119 -2.53 1.58 2.55
N ALA A 120 -2.27 1.29 1.28
CA ALA A 120 -0.92 1.04 0.81
C ALA A 120 -0.55 1.98 -0.34
N LYS A 121 0.65 2.59 -0.23
CA LYS A 121 1.26 3.43 -1.27
C LYS A 121 2.54 2.77 -1.73
N THR A 122 2.63 2.44 -3.01
CA THR A 122 3.85 1.94 -3.64
C THR A 122 4.44 3.04 -4.50
N VAL A 123 5.76 3.24 -4.36
CA VAL A 123 6.54 4.20 -5.15
C VAL A 123 7.55 3.42 -5.98
N MET A 124 7.43 3.51 -7.29
CA MET A 124 8.21 2.73 -8.25
C MET A 124 8.96 3.68 -9.18
N PRO A 125 10.30 3.80 -9.05
CA PRO A 125 11.10 4.58 -9.98
C PRO A 125 10.85 4.17 -11.43
N GLU A 126 10.85 5.12 -12.34
CA GLU A 126 10.76 4.81 -13.77
C GLU A 126 11.86 3.84 -14.20
N SER A 127 13.06 4.03 -13.65
CA SER A 127 14.21 3.15 -13.88
C SER A 127 14.03 1.72 -13.39
N SER A 128 13.03 1.44 -12.55
CA SER A 128 12.69 0.08 -12.10
C SER A 128 11.66 -0.61 -12.99
N LEU A 129 10.92 0.15 -13.79
CA LEU A 129 9.75 -0.33 -14.53
C LEU A 129 10.07 -0.75 -15.97
N HIS A 130 11.09 -1.55 -16.16
CA HIS A 130 11.46 -2.16 -17.44
C HIS A 130 11.82 -3.63 -17.25
N ASP A 131 11.97 -4.36 -18.34
CA ASP A 131 12.22 -5.80 -18.38
C ASP A 131 11.20 -6.58 -17.55
N GLU A 132 11.65 -7.32 -16.52
CA GLU A 132 10.80 -8.18 -15.68
C GLU A 132 9.68 -7.40 -14.95
N LEU A 133 9.92 -6.13 -14.62
CA LEU A 133 8.96 -5.29 -13.89
C LEU A 133 8.14 -4.35 -14.79
N ALA A 134 8.31 -4.41 -16.12
CA ALA A 134 7.58 -3.55 -17.05
C ALA A 134 6.05 -3.67 -16.91
N HIS A 135 5.55 -4.87 -16.60
CA HIS A 135 4.13 -5.14 -16.42
C HIS A 135 3.50 -4.40 -15.23
N LEU A 136 4.30 -3.88 -14.29
CA LEU A 136 3.80 -3.08 -13.16
C LEU A 136 3.28 -1.71 -13.61
N ARG A 137 3.58 -1.27 -14.82
CA ARG A 137 3.03 -0.03 -15.38
C ARG A 137 1.52 -0.08 -15.55
N ASP A 138 1.01 -1.27 -15.87
CA ASP A 138 -0.41 -1.53 -16.11
C ASP A 138 -0.99 -2.51 -15.09
N PHE A 139 -0.50 -2.45 -13.85
CA PHE A 139 -0.85 -3.41 -12.82
C PHE A 139 -2.24 -3.13 -12.25
N ASP A 140 -3.17 -4.03 -12.52
CA ASP A 140 -4.58 -3.96 -12.13
C ASP A 140 -4.82 -4.13 -10.63
N ASN A 141 -6.05 -4.51 -10.24
CA ASN A 141 -6.50 -4.77 -8.86
C ASN A 141 -5.85 -6.01 -8.22
N GLN A 142 -4.67 -6.41 -8.67
CA GLN A 142 -3.93 -7.51 -8.08
C GLN A 142 -3.09 -7.01 -6.88
N PRO A 143 -2.93 -7.85 -5.84
CA PRO A 143 -2.10 -7.50 -4.69
C PRO A 143 -0.61 -7.56 -5.06
N LEU A 144 0.06 -6.41 -5.09
CA LEU A 144 1.48 -6.32 -5.41
C LEU A 144 2.35 -7.11 -4.42
N GLY A 145 1.97 -7.14 -3.14
CA GLY A 145 2.70 -7.91 -2.12
C GLY A 145 2.84 -9.39 -2.49
N GLN A 146 1.79 -10.01 -3.02
CA GLN A 146 1.86 -11.40 -3.45
C GLN A 146 2.85 -11.61 -4.60
N LEU A 147 2.88 -10.69 -5.56
CA LEU A 147 3.86 -10.74 -6.66
C LEU A 147 5.28 -10.61 -6.14
N LEU A 148 5.55 -9.62 -5.28
CA LEU A 148 6.89 -9.39 -4.73
C LEU A 148 7.40 -10.61 -3.96
N PHE A 149 6.60 -11.15 -3.04
CA PHE A 149 7.01 -12.28 -2.20
C PHE A 149 7.14 -13.61 -2.96
N ASN A 150 6.52 -13.74 -4.12
CA ASN A 150 6.70 -14.89 -5.01
C ASN A 150 7.92 -14.75 -5.94
N THR A 151 8.59 -13.60 -5.95
CA THR A 151 9.75 -13.37 -6.82
C THR A 151 11.02 -13.87 -6.16
N PRO A 152 11.77 -14.77 -6.79
CA PRO A 152 13.06 -15.24 -6.28
C PRO A 152 14.06 -14.09 -6.13
N GLY A 153 14.85 -14.13 -5.05
CA GLY A 153 15.89 -13.13 -4.81
C GLY A 153 15.37 -11.79 -4.29
N LEU A 154 14.11 -11.71 -3.85
CA LEU A 154 13.57 -10.54 -3.18
C LEU A 154 14.42 -10.15 -1.97
N ILE A 155 14.88 -8.92 -1.93
CA ILE A 155 15.53 -8.31 -0.76
C ILE A 155 14.60 -7.25 -0.18
N ARG A 156 14.41 -7.26 1.12
CA ARG A 156 13.63 -6.26 1.86
C ARG A 156 14.52 -5.58 2.89
N SER A 157 14.45 -4.26 2.96
CA SER A 157 15.13 -3.50 4.03
C SER A 157 14.47 -3.73 5.40
N THR A 158 15.12 -3.26 6.47
CA THR A 158 14.48 -3.07 7.77
C THR A 158 13.26 -2.17 7.66
N PHE A 159 12.35 -2.30 8.62
CA PHE A 159 11.17 -1.45 8.68
C PHE A 159 11.48 -0.09 9.27
N GLU A 160 10.97 0.94 8.63
CA GLU A 160 10.69 2.21 9.28
C GLU A 160 9.19 2.28 9.60
N VAL A 161 8.86 2.91 10.70
CA VAL A 161 7.48 3.09 11.17
C VAL A 161 7.18 4.55 11.43
N ALA A 162 5.91 4.93 11.29
CA ALA A 162 5.44 6.28 11.55
C ALA A 162 4.01 6.26 12.08
N GLN A 163 3.66 7.27 12.87
CA GLN A 163 2.26 7.56 13.19
C GLN A 163 1.64 8.43 12.11
N TYR A 164 0.46 8.04 11.67
CA TYR A 164 -0.35 8.74 10.69
C TYR A 164 -1.53 9.41 11.36
N THR A 165 -1.72 10.69 11.05
CA THR A 165 -2.93 11.47 11.34
C THR A 165 -3.68 11.74 10.05
N ALA A 166 -4.83 12.38 10.12
CA ALA A 166 -5.63 12.72 8.94
C ALA A 166 -4.85 13.54 7.90
N ASP A 167 -3.95 14.44 8.35
CA ASP A 167 -3.15 15.29 7.46
C ASP A 167 -2.14 14.52 6.60
N HIS A 168 -1.86 13.27 6.96
CA HIS A 168 -0.93 12.38 6.25
C HIS A 168 -1.63 11.48 5.23
N LEU A 169 -2.96 11.51 5.14
CA LEU A 169 -3.73 10.63 4.27
C LEU A 169 -4.45 11.38 3.14
N PRO A 170 -4.54 10.77 1.95
CA PRO A 170 -5.39 11.27 0.88
C PRO A 170 -6.86 11.41 1.32
N LYS A 171 -7.57 12.38 0.75
CA LYS A 171 -8.99 12.59 1.04
C LYS A 171 -9.85 11.36 0.71
N GLU A 172 -9.50 10.65 -0.34
CA GLU A 172 -10.16 9.42 -0.77
C GLU A 172 -10.10 8.35 0.33
N VAL A 173 -8.97 8.23 1.02
CA VAL A 173 -8.80 7.32 2.16
C VAL A 173 -9.65 7.78 3.34
N LEU A 174 -9.61 9.08 3.69
CA LEU A 174 -10.41 9.64 4.78
C LEU A 174 -11.91 9.45 4.55
N ASN A 175 -12.38 9.64 3.32
CA ASN A 175 -13.76 9.38 2.94
C ASN A 175 -14.13 7.90 3.09
N ALA A 176 -13.24 6.98 2.72
CA ALA A 176 -13.48 5.54 2.80
C ALA A 176 -13.59 5.04 4.26
N ILE A 177 -12.85 5.65 5.19
CA ILE A 177 -12.89 5.28 6.61
C ILE A 177 -13.91 6.09 7.41
N SER A 178 -14.56 7.10 6.81
CA SER A 178 -15.54 7.99 7.45
C SER A 178 -15.01 8.60 8.76
N ALA A 179 -13.73 9.00 8.79
CA ALA A 179 -13.06 9.50 9.97
C ALA A 179 -12.32 10.82 9.67
N ASP A 180 -12.60 11.83 10.49
CA ASP A 180 -11.91 13.12 10.44
C ASP A 180 -10.65 13.14 11.31
N GLN A 181 -10.56 12.23 12.26
CA GLN A 181 -9.43 12.10 13.18
C GLN A 181 -8.96 10.65 13.23
N ILE A 182 -7.70 10.46 12.99
CA ILE A 182 -7.03 9.16 13.12
C ILE A 182 -5.68 9.33 13.80
N CYS A 183 -5.28 8.29 14.50
CA CYS A 183 -3.90 8.11 14.96
C CYS A 183 -3.56 6.64 14.75
N GLN A 184 -2.93 6.33 13.63
CA GLN A 184 -2.69 4.96 13.20
C GLN A 184 -1.21 4.75 12.90
N TRP A 185 -0.75 3.52 13.06
CA TRP A 185 0.61 3.16 12.71
C TRP A 185 0.70 2.70 11.26
N GLY A 186 1.76 3.17 10.61
CA GLY A 186 2.19 2.67 9.32
C GLY A 186 3.62 2.16 9.38
N ARG A 187 3.96 1.32 8.43
CA ARG A 187 5.32 0.84 8.19
C ARG A 187 5.69 1.07 6.74
N ARG A 188 6.97 1.22 6.48
CA ARG A 188 7.51 1.19 5.13
C ARG A 188 8.78 0.37 5.05
N SER A 189 9.03 -0.18 3.88
CA SER A 189 10.30 -0.84 3.57
C SER A 189 10.61 -0.73 2.09
N ARG A 190 11.90 -0.64 1.80
CA ARG A 190 12.42 -0.73 0.45
C ARG A 190 12.57 -2.19 0.07
N PHE A 191 12.02 -2.54 -1.08
CA PHE A 191 12.24 -3.83 -1.72
C PHE A 191 13.24 -3.67 -2.87
N VAL A 192 14.02 -4.70 -3.12
CA VAL A 192 14.85 -4.82 -4.32
C VAL A 192 14.51 -6.13 -5.00
N VAL A 193 14.08 -6.04 -6.25
CA VAL A 193 13.67 -7.16 -7.10
C VAL A 193 14.39 -7.01 -8.43
N TYR A 194 15.15 -8.02 -8.85
CA TYR A 194 16.00 -7.93 -10.05
C TYR A 194 16.89 -6.69 -10.06
N ASP A 195 17.52 -6.37 -8.92
CA ASP A 195 18.34 -5.17 -8.68
C ASP A 195 17.58 -3.83 -8.84
N LYS A 196 16.26 -3.87 -8.95
CA LYS A 196 15.38 -2.72 -9.14
C LYS A 196 14.67 -2.36 -7.83
N PRO A 197 14.84 -1.11 -7.31
CA PRO A 197 14.22 -0.72 -6.05
C PRO A 197 12.75 -0.34 -6.22
N LEU A 198 11.96 -0.66 -5.20
CA LEU A 198 10.58 -0.23 -5.00
C LEU A 198 10.42 0.13 -3.53
N LEU A 199 9.54 1.08 -3.21
CA LEU A 199 9.18 1.40 -1.83
C LEU A 199 7.71 1.11 -1.59
N VAL A 200 7.40 0.41 -0.51
CA VAL A 200 6.03 0.12 -0.11
C VAL A 200 5.78 0.69 1.27
N ASN A 201 4.75 1.54 1.37
CA ASN A 201 4.23 2.08 2.62
C ASN A 201 2.88 1.40 2.89
N GLU A 202 2.66 0.92 4.11
CA GLU A 202 1.47 0.18 4.54
C GLU A 202 0.96 0.79 5.85
N ILE A 203 -0.23 1.38 5.82
CA ILE A 203 -0.84 2.08 6.96
C ILE A 203 -2.06 1.30 7.40
N PHE A 204 -2.06 0.83 8.65
CA PHE A 204 -3.20 0.13 9.22
C PHE A 204 -4.30 1.13 9.56
N LEU A 205 -5.52 0.89 9.07
CA LEU A 205 -6.65 1.79 9.22
C LEU A 205 -7.53 1.43 10.44
N PRO A 206 -8.41 2.33 10.92
CA PRO A 206 -9.16 2.10 12.17
C PRO A 206 -10.01 0.82 12.21
N ALA A 207 -10.48 0.32 11.08
CA ALA A 207 -11.26 -0.92 11.01
C ALA A 207 -10.37 -2.19 11.19
N PHE A 208 -9.06 -2.06 11.07
CA PHE A 208 -8.14 -3.15 11.30
C PHE A 208 -8.00 -3.43 12.81
N GLN A 209 -8.22 -4.67 13.21
CA GLN A 209 -7.97 -5.15 14.57
C GLN A 209 -6.83 -6.16 14.53
N PRO A 210 -5.66 -5.89 15.17
CA PRO A 210 -4.47 -6.75 15.10
C PRO A 210 -4.65 -8.16 15.70
#